data_6c0b16602f76dcfedb110d2c71a85faf
#
_entry.id   6c0b16602f76dcfedb110d2c71a85faf
#
_cell.length_a   1.000
_cell.length_b   1.000
_cell.length_c   1.000
_cell.angle_alpha   90.00
_cell.angle_beta   90.00
_cell.angle_gamma   90.00
#
_symmetry.space_group_name_H-M   'P 1'
#
loop_
_entity.id
_entity.type
_entity.pdbx_description
1 polymer ?
#
loop_
_entity_poly.entity_id
_entity_poly.type
_entity_poly.pdbx_seq_one_letter_code
_entity_poly.pdbx_strand_id
1 'polypeptide(L)'
;LYLARYAPQLRASGAGTSFDDDIRLAGGRNVAAAIGSGQTINIEQIMAWAPDVILLNNFEPGLTPAMLYQDPLFADIPAVRHHRVYKIPAGGYLWDPPSQESPLYWQWLALLLHPDRFDWPLREHIAQAYGQLYGYQPDARAIDAVLHVDQNHGAVGYDRLR
;
A
#
# COMPACT_ATOMS: atom_id res chain seq x y z
N LEU A 1 -4.07 -7.23 -3.30
CA LEU A 1 -3.62 -8.04 -2.17
C LEU A 1 -2.93 -7.17 -1.12
N TYR A 2 -3.35 -7.24 0.14
CA TYR A 2 -2.56 -6.74 1.27
C TYR A 2 -1.68 -7.88 1.82
N LEU A 3 -0.36 -7.73 1.69
CA LEU A 3 0.63 -8.66 2.20
C LEU A 3 0.94 -8.29 3.66
N ALA A 4 0.28 -8.99 4.59
CA ALA A 4 0.37 -8.73 6.02
C ALA A 4 1.72 -9.14 6.62
N ARG A 5 2.46 -10.03 5.96
CA ARG A 5 3.81 -10.44 6.30
C ARG A 5 4.50 -11.12 5.12
N TYR A 6 5.79 -10.87 4.98
CA TYR A 6 6.66 -11.54 4.01
C TYR A 6 7.52 -12.64 4.66
N ALA A 7 8.18 -12.32 5.77
CA ALA A 7 9.09 -13.26 6.44
C ALA A 7 8.71 -13.48 7.92
N PRO A 8 8.97 -14.68 8.50
CA PRO A 8 9.50 -15.89 7.87
C PRO A 8 8.45 -16.69 7.08
N GLN A 9 7.19 -16.28 7.09
CA GLN A 9 6.08 -16.92 6.39
C GLN A 9 5.20 -15.86 5.76
N LEU A 10 4.78 -16.10 4.52
CA LEU A 10 3.82 -15.25 3.84
C LEU A 10 2.48 -15.24 4.59
N ARG A 11 1.93 -14.05 4.82
CA ARG A 11 0.59 -13.89 5.40
C ARG A 11 -0.18 -12.82 4.64
N ALA A 12 -1.47 -13.04 4.50
CA ALA A 12 -2.39 -12.06 3.92
C ALA A 12 -3.61 -11.88 4.83
N SER A 13 -4.30 -10.75 4.67
CA SER A 13 -5.56 -10.46 5.36
C SER A 13 -6.71 -10.38 4.36
N GLY A 14 -7.77 -11.11 4.65
CA GLY A 14 -8.96 -11.20 3.84
C GLY A 14 -10.14 -10.40 4.39
N ALA A 15 -11.37 -10.87 4.12
CA ALA A 15 -12.59 -10.20 4.52
C ALA A 15 -12.72 -10.04 6.04
N GLY A 16 -13.44 -8.99 6.46
CA GLY A 16 -13.68 -8.69 7.87
C GLY A 16 -12.50 -8.05 8.59
N THR A 17 -11.54 -7.52 7.85
CA THR A 17 -10.41 -6.75 8.38
C THR A 17 -10.49 -5.30 7.91
N SER A 18 -9.89 -4.36 8.69
CA SER A 18 -9.76 -2.97 8.26
C SER A 18 -9.06 -2.85 6.90
N PHE A 19 -8.08 -3.71 6.62
CA PHE A 19 -7.37 -3.73 5.32
C PHE A 19 -8.30 -4.07 4.15
N ASP A 20 -9.28 -4.97 4.36
CA ASP A 20 -10.31 -5.27 3.36
C ASP A 20 -11.23 -4.07 3.15
N ASP A 21 -11.65 -3.45 4.25
CA ASP A 21 -12.51 -2.26 4.21
C ASP A 21 -11.80 -1.09 3.49
N ASP A 22 -10.53 -0.85 3.77
CA ASP A 22 -9.72 0.19 3.13
C ASP A 22 -9.62 -0.02 1.61
N ILE A 23 -9.36 -1.27 1.17
CA ILE A 23 -9.31 -1.62 -0.26
C ILE A 23 -10.68 -1.36 -0.91
N ARG A 24 -11.78 -1.72 -0.24
CA ARG A 24 -13.14 -1.51 -0.77
C ARG A 24 -13.53 -0.03 -0.79
N LEU A 25 -13.20 0.73 0.24
CA LEU A 25 -13.43 2.18 0.29
C LEU A 25 -12.69 2.91 -0.83
N ALA A 26 -11.49 2.46 -1.18
CA ALA A 26 -10.74 2.98 -2.31
C ALA A 26 -11.21 2.44 -3.67
N GLY A 27 -12.32 1.68 -3.72
CA GLY A 27 -12.89 1.12 -4.95
C GLY A 27 -12.17 -0.12 -5.49
N GLY A 28 -11.32 -0.74 -4.70
CA GLY A 28 -10.62 -1.98 -5.03
C GLY A 28 -11.39 -3.24 -4.64
N ARG A 29 -10.84 -4.39 -5.02
CA ARG A 29 -11.31 -5.71 -4.62
C ARG A 29 -10.16 -6.48 -3.98
N ASN A 30 -10.34 -6.96 -2.76
CA ASN A 30 -9.36 -7.79 -2.10
C ASN A 30 -9.41 -9.22 -2.67
N VAL A 31 -8.35 -9.66 -3.33
CA VAL A 31 -8.25 -11.01 -3.91
C VAL A 31 -8.18 -12.10 -2.83
N ALA A 32 -7.76 -11.74 -1.62
CA ALA A 32 -7.69 -12.63 -0.45
C ALA A 32 -9.01 -12.68 0.36
N ALA A 33 -10.13 -12.12 -0.15
CA ALA A 33 -11.39 -12.01 0.61
C ALA A 33 -11.93 -13.35 1.15
N ALA A 34 -11.56 -14.49 0.54
CA ALA A 34 -11.99 -15.80 0.99
C ALA A 34 -11.30 -16.31 2.27
N ILE A 35 -10.25 -15.63 2.74
CA ILE A 35 -9.55 -15.98 3.98
C ILE A 35 -9.83 -14.96 5.08
N GLY A 36 -9.55 -15.32 6.33
CA GLY A 36 -9.69 -14.42 7.48
C GLY A 36 -8.48 -13.48 7.67
N SER A 37 -8.39 -12.90 8.87
CA SER A 37 -7.31 -11.98 9.25
C SER A 37 -5.98 -12.72 9.38
N GLY A 38 -4.93 -12.17 8.76
CA GLY A 38 -3.53 -12.56 8.98
C GLY A 38 -3.24 -14.05 8.76
N GLN A 39 -3.92 -14.68 7.81
CA GLN A 39 -3.73 -16.11 7.54
C GLN A 39 -2.40 -16.38 6.85
N THR A 40 -1.77 -17.50 7.23
CA THR A 40 -0.60 -18.03 6.51
C THR A 40 -1.03 -18.47 5.12
N ILE A 41 -0.27 -18.05 4.13
CA ILE A 41 -0.48 -18.37 2.71
C ILE A 41 0.82 -18.88 2.11
N ASN A 42 0.75 -19.39 0.89
CA ASN A 42 1.92 -19.77 0.11
C ASN A 42 1.96 -19.00 -1.23
N ILE A 43 3.04 -19.18 -1.96
CA ILE A 43 3.23 -18.46 -3.24
C ILE A 43 2.23 -18.95 -4.29
N GLU A 44 1.88 -20.22 -4.28
CA GLU A 44 0.91 -20.80 -5.22
C GLU A 44 -0.48 -20.16 -5.06
N GLN A 45 -0.87 -19.86 -3.81
CA GLN A 45 -2.12 -19.13 -3.55
C GLN A 45 -2.07 -17.70 -4.09
N ILE A 46 -0.94 -16.99 -3.95
CA ILE A 46 -0.79 -15.65 -4.52
C ILE A 46 -0.85 -15.72 -6.06
N MET A 47 -0.19 -16.70 -6.66
CA MET A 47 -0.24 -16.94 -8.10
C MET A 47 -1.66 -17.24 -8.58
N ALA A 48 -2.41 -18.09 -7.85
CA ALA A 48 -3.80 -18.41 -8.17
C ALA A 48 -4.73 -17.20 -8.04
N TRP A 49 -4.50 -16.30 -7.08
CA TRP A 49 -5.24 -15.06 -6.93
C TRP A 49 -4.89 -14.02 -7.99
N ALA A 50 -3.70 -14.13 -8.59
CA ALA A 50 -3.19 -13.24 -9.64
C ALA A 50 -3.44 -11.75 -9.35
N PRO A 51 -2.98 -11.17 -8.21
CA PRO A 51 -3.25 -9.79 -7.86
C PRO A 51 -2.66 -8.81 -8.88
N ASP A 52 -3.45 -7.80 -9.26
CA ASP A 52 -2.97 -6.68 -10.08
C ASP A 52 -2.17 -5.66 -9.26
N VAL A 53 -2.37 -5.65 -7.95
CA VAL A 53 -1.69 -4.75 -7.01
C VAL A 53 -1.34 -5.52 -5.74
N ILE A 54 -0.13 -5.30 -5.23
CA ILE A 54 0.31 -5.77 -3.90
C ILE A 54 0.64 -4.56 -3.03
N LEU A 55 0.07 -4.54 -1.82
CA LEU A 55 0.34 -3.55 -0.78
C LEU A 55 1.20 -4.20 0.30
N LEU A 56 2.35 -3.60 0.59
CA LEU A 56 3.30 -4.09 1.59
C LEU A 56 3.07 -3.41 2.93
N ASN A 57 2.94 -4.21 3.98
CA ASN A 57 2.71 -3.75 5.34
C ASN A 57 3.84 -2.87 5.88
N ASN A 58 3.54 -2.09 6.93
CA ASN A 58 4.52 -1.25 7.63
C ASN A 58 5.16 -1.93 8.86
N PHE A 59 4.68 -3.12 9.26
CA PHE A 59 5.22 -3.86 10.41
C PHE A 59 6.57 -4.53 10.10
N GLU A 60 6.96 -4.55 8.83
CA GLU A 60 8.28 -4.99 8.34
C GLU A 60 8.96 -3.81 7.63
N PRO A 61 9.66 -2.91 8.36
CA PRO A 61 10.23 -1.70 7.75
C PRO A 61 11.21 -1.97 6.61
N GLY A 62 11.92 -3.10 6.67
CA GLY A 62 12.85 -3.53 5.62
C GLY A 62 12.20 -4.15 4.39
N LEU A 63 10.89 -4.44 4.42
CA LEU A 63 10.18 -4.99 3.28
C LEU A 63 9.91 -3.90 2.25
N THR A 64 10.46 -4.03 1.07
CA THR A 64 10.34 -3.05 -0.03
C THR A 64 9.82 -3.69 -1.32
N PRO A 65 9.22 -2.91 -2.23
CA PRO A 65 8.84 -3.40 -3.55
C PRO A 65 9.98 -4.05 -4.32
N ALA A 66 11.20 -3.49 -4.22
CA ALA A 66 12.39 -4.02 -4.88
C ALA A 66 12.69 -5.47 -4.49
N MET A 67 12.40 -5.87 -3.24
CA MET A 67 12.59 -7.26 -2.82
C MET A 67 11.69 -8.21 -3.59
N LEU A 68 10.42 -7.86 -3.81
CA LEU A 68 9.50 -8.69 -4.57
C LEU A 68 9.85 -8.70 -6.07
N TYR A 69 10.35 -7.59 -6.61
CA TYR A 69 10.79 -7.52 -8.01
C TYR A 69 12.03 -8.39 -8.27
N GLN A 70 12.87 -8.62 -7.24
CA GLN A 70 14.08 -9.43 -7.33
C GLN A 70 13.88 -10.90 -6.92
N ASP A 71 12.74 -11.23 -6.33
CA ASP A 71 12.42 -12.59 -5.88
C ASP A 71 11.83 -13.40 -7.05
N PRO A 72 12.56 -14.43 -7.56
CA PRO A 72 12.07 -15.24 -8.67
C PRO A 72 10.75 -15.95 -8.41
N LEU A 73 10.40 -16.20 -7.13
CA LEU A 73 9.11 -16.81 -6.78
C LEU A 73 7.92 -15.89 -7.09
N PHE A 74 8.13 -14.58 -7.15
CA PHE A 74 7.10 -13.58 -7.43
C PHE A 74 7.06 -13.13 -8.89
N ALA A 75 8.03 -13.54 -9.72
CA ALA A 75 8.25 -13.01 -11.08
C ALA A 75 7.01 -13.09 -11.99
N ASP A 76 6.20 -14.14 -11.86
CA ASP A 76 5.02 -14.37 -12.72
C ASP A 76 3.73 -13.71 -12.18
N ILE A 77 3.77 -13.09 -10.99
CA ILE A 77 2.62 -12.42 -10.41
C ILE A 77 2.34 -11.11 -11.16
N PRO A 78 1.10 -10.84 -11.62
CA PRO A 78 0.78 -9.66 -12.42
C PRO A 78 1.25 -8.34 -11.79
N ALA A 79 1.04 -8.15 -10.49
CA ALA A 79 1.49 -6.96 -9.76
C ALA A 79 3.01 -6.74 -9.87
N VAL A 80 3.80 -7.81 -9.81
CA VAL A 80 5.27 -7.75 -9.92
C VAL A 80 5.70 -7.46 -11.36
N ARG A 81 5.14 -8.19 -12.32
CA ARG A 81 5.42 -7.98 -13.76
C ARG A 81 5.11 -6.57 -14.23
N HIS A 82 4.06 -5.95 -13.69
CA HIS A 82 3.61 -4.62 -14.06
C HIS A 82 4.12 -3.53 -13.12
N HIS A 83 5.06 -3.84 -12.21
CA HIS A 83 5.61 -2.90 -11.23
C HIS A 83 4.54 -2.19 -10.38
N ARG A 84 3.50 -2.92 -9.96
CA ARG A 84 2.40 -2.41 -9.11
C ARG A 84 2.45 -2.99 -7.70
N VAL A 85 3.64 -3.02 -7.13
CA VAL A 85 3.87 -3.35 -5.72
C VAL A 85 4.20 -2.05 -4.99
N TYR A 86 3.50 -1.77 -3.89
CA TYR A 86 3.63 -0.51 -3.19
C TYR A 86 3.85 -0.72 -1.70
N LYS A 87 4.85 -0.04 -1.14
CA LYS A 87 5.00 0.14 0.30
C LYS A 87 3.97 1.16 0.77
N ILE A 88 3.12 0.77 1.72
CA ILE A 88 2.10 1.67 2.28
C ILE A 88 2.79 2.84 3.00
N PRO A 89 2.29 4.08 2.86
CA PRO A 89 2.83 5.24 3.58
C PRO A 89 2.81 5.10 5.10
N ALA A 90 3.66 5.87 5.76
CA ALA A 90 3.67 6.00 7.21
C ALA A 90 3.96 7.45 7.61
N GLY A 91 3.08 8.02 8.39
CA GLY A 91 3.14 9.41 8.80
C GLY A 91 3.35 9.60 10.29
N GLY A 92 2.50 10.36 10.95
CA GLY A 92 2.45 10.45 12.40
C GLY A 92 2.10 9.11 13.04
N TYR A 93 1.45 8.25 12.27
CA TYR A 93 1.26 6.82 12.56
C TYR A 93 1.35 6.02 11.26
N LEU A 94 1.38 4.68 11.35
CA LEU A 94 1.30 3.79 10.18
C LEU A 94 -0.06 3.95 9.50
N TRP A 95 -0.11 3.89 8.16
CA TRP A 95 -1.38 4.07 7.44
C TRP A 95 -2.17 2.79 7.27
N ASP A 96 -1.53 1.62 7.36
CA ASP A 96 -2.21 0.33 7.24
C ASP A 96 -3.14 0.01 8.44
N PRO A 97 -2.84 0.26 9.73
CA PRO A 97 -3.87 0.19 10.76
C PRO A 97 -4.74 1.47 10.77
N PRO A 98 -6.02 1.36 11.18
CA PRO A 98 -6.90 2.52 11.28
C PRO A 98 -6.34 3.62 12.17
N SER A 99 -6.35 4.86 11.69
CA SER A 99 -5.85 6.02 12.39
C SER A 99 -6.55 7.30 11.92
N GLN A 100 -6.22 8.44 12.55
CA GLN A 100 -6.68 9.75 12.09
C GLN A 100 -6.16 10.11 10.70
N GLU A 101 -5.14 9.42 10.19
CA GLU A 101 -4.59 9.59 8.84
C GLU A 101 -5.24 8.67 7.80
N SER A 102 -6.19 7.79 8.18
CA SER A 102 -6.87 6.88 7.25
C SER A 102 -7.52 7.57 6.04
N PRO A 103 -8.08 8.81 6.14
CA PRO A 103 -8.57 9.52 4.95
C PRO A 103 -7.49 9.82 3.89
N LEU A 104 -6.24 10.05 4.32
CA LEU A 104 -5.11 10.21 3.40
C LEU A 104 -4.71 8.88 2.76
N TYR A 105 -4.76 7.80 3.53
CA TYR A 105 -4.52 6.45 3.02
C TYR A 105 -5.52 6.06 1.93
N TRP A 106 -6.81 6.33 2.13
CA TRP A 106 -7.84 6.03 1.13
C TRP A 106 -7.65 6.84 -0.15
N GLN A 107 -7.26 8.12 -0.05
CA GLN A 107 -6.93 8.95 -1.21
C GLN A 107 -5.71 8.39 -1.95
N TRP A 108 -4.62 8.09 -1.23
CA TRP A 108 -3.42 7.49 -1.81
C TRP A 108 -3.75 6.19 -2.56
N LEU A 109 -4.52 5.31 -1.92
CA LEU A 109 -4.88 4.02 -2.49
C LEU A 109 -5.78 4.19 -3.72
N ALA A 110 -6.76 5.09 -3.68
CA ALA A 110 -7.63 5.39 -4.81
C ALA A 110 -6.87 5.96 -6.01
N LEU A 111 -5.89 6.84 -5.78
CA LEU A 111 -5.01 7.37 -6.84
C LEU A 111 -4.20 6.27 -7.54
N LEU A 112 -3.76 5.24 -6.79
CA LEU A 112 -3.02 4.11 -7.36
C LEU A 112 -3.92 3.09 -8.05
N LEU A 113 -5.12 2.84 -7.52
CA LEU A 113 -6.05 1.88 -8.09
C LEU A 113 -6.77 2.43 -9.34
N HIS A 114 -7.04 3.74 -9.37
CA HIS A 114 -7.84 4.40 -10.39
C HIS A 114 -7.16 5.66 -10.95
N PRO A 115 -5.96 5.54 -11.55
CA PRO A 115 -5.15 6.69 -11.95
C PRO A 115 -5.83 7.60 -12.99
N ASP A 116 -6.78 7.05 -13.75
CA ASP A 116 -7.51 7.82 -14.78
C ASP A 116 -8.78 8.51 -14.25
N ARG A 117 -9.15 8.26 -12.97
CA ARG A 117 -10.38 8.78 -12.38
C ARG A 117 -10.14 9.89 -11.37
N PHE A 118 -8.98 9.88 -10.74
CA PHE A 118 -8.66 10.81 -9.65
C PHE A 118 -7.34 11.52 -9.92
N ASP A 119 -7.35 12.82 -9.62
CA ASP A 119 -6.18 13.70 -9.70
C ASP A 119 -6.16 14.63 -8.48
N TRP A 120 -6.28 14.05 -7.30
CA TRP A 120 -6.27 14.82 -6.05
C TRP A 120 -4.85 15.28 -5.71
N PRO A 121 -4.68 16.51 -5.20
CA PRO A 121 -3.39 17.04 -4.77
C PRO A 121 -3.02 16.43 -3.38
N LEU A 122 -2.69 15.16 -3.35
CA LEU A 122 -2.48 14.40 -2.11
C LEU A 122 -1.44 15.05 -1.20
N ARG A 123 -0.38 15.61 -1.75
CA ARG A 123 0.68 16.29 -0.98
C ARG A 123 0.15 17.52 -0.23
N GLU A 124 -0.72 18.30 -0.88
CA GLU A 124 -1.38 19.44 -0.24
C GLU A 124 -2.34 18.97 0.87
N HIS A 125 -3.07 17.89 0.63
CA HIS A 125 -3.96 17.28 1.62
C HIS A 125 -3.17 16.75 2.84
N ILE A 126 -1.99 16.15 2.62
CA ILE A 126 -1.08 15.75 3.71
C ILE A 126 -0.65 16.97 4.51
N ALA A 127 -0.16 18.05 3.86
CA ALA A 127 0.27 19.25 4.54
C ALA A 127 -0.87 19.90 5.35
N GLN A 128 -2.06 19.97 4.79
CA GLN A 128 -3.24 20.51 5.47
C GLN A 128 -3.64 19.66 6.68
N ALA A 129 -3.72 18.33 6.50
CA ALA A 129 -4.09 17.40 7.57
C ALA A 129 -3.08 17.46 8.73
N TYR A 130 -1.78 17.53 8.43
CA TYR A 130 -0.73 17.62 9.45
C TYR A 130 -0.79 18.95 10.22
N GLY A 131 -1.10 20.04 9.53
CA GLY A 131 -1.37 21.33 10.19
C GLY A 131 -2.54 21.24 11.18
N GLN A 132 -3.62 20.56 10.79
CA GLN A 132 -4.83 20.42 11.61
C GLN A 132 -4.66 19.41 12.76
N LEU A 133 -4.07 18.23 12.48
CA LEU A 133 -3.96 17.14 13.44
C LEU A 133 -2.83 17.34 14.44
N TYR A 134 -1.71 17.91 13.99
CA TYR A 134 -0.47 17.94 14.77
C TYR A 134 0.11 19.34 14.99
N GLY A 135 -0.49 20.38 14.39
CA GLY A 135 0.09 21.72 14.39
C GLY A 135 1.44 21.81 13.67
N TYR A 136 1.71 20.88 12.75
CA TYR A 136 2.98 20.73 12.04
C TYR A 136 2.79 20.98 10.55
N GLN A 137 3.68 21.77 9.95
CA GLN A 137 3.72 22.01 8.50
C GLN A 137 4.89 21.23 7.90
N PRO A 138 4.63 20.07 7.27
CA PRO A 138 5.68 19.27 6.66
C PRO A 138 6.23 19.96 5.41
N ASP A 139 7.55 19.95 5.25
CA ASP A 139 8.19 20.32 4.00
C ASP A 139 8.09 19.20 2.94
N ALA A 140 8.54 19.45 1.73
CA ALA A 140 8.48 18.48 0.64
C ALA A 140 9.22 17.17 1.00
N ARG A 141 10.36 17.24 1.69
CA ARG A 141 11.14 16.09 2.11
C ARG A 141 10.42 15.25 3.17
N ALA A 142 9.75 15.91 4.10
CA ALA A 142 8.94 15.20 5.10
C ALA A 142 7.76 14.47 4.46
N ILE A 143 7.12 15.08 3.44
CA ILE A 143 6.04 14.43 2.69
C ILE A 143 6.58 13.25 1.86
N ASP A 144 7.76 13.37 1.25
CA ASP A 144 8.42 12.26 0.56
C ASP A 144 8.68 11.08 1.49
N ALA A 145 9.11 11.36 2.73
CA ALA A 145 9.32 10.34 3.74
C ALA A 145 8.01 9.65 4.14
N VAL A 146 6.92 10.42 4.36
CA VAL A 146 5.58 9.88 4.64
C VAL A 146 5.12 8.95 3.53
N LEU A 147 5.28 9.36 2.27
CA LEU A 147 4.86 8.60 1.10
C LEU A 147 5.81 7.45 0.74
N HIS A 148 6.91 7.27 1.45
CA HIS A 148 7.95 6.28 1.10
C HIS A 148 8.40 6.39 -0.37
N VAL A 149 8.64 7.63 -0.85
CA VAL A 149 8.98 7.89 -2.26
C VAL A 149 10.21 7.08 -2.69
N ASP A 150 11.24 7.00 -1.83
CA ASP A 150 12.46 6.25 -2.11
C ASP A 150 12.21 4.74 -2.22
N GLN A 151 11.31 4.18 -1.39
CA GLN A 151 11.01 2.75 -1.41
C GLN A 151 10.09 2.37 -2.57
N ASN A 152 9.18 3.25 -2.94
CA ASN A 152 8.24 3.07 -4.05
C ASN A 152 8.80 3.53 -5.40
N HIS A 153 10.05 3.96 -5.43
CA HIS A 153 10.73 4.35 -6.65
C HIS A 153 10.67 3.18 -7.67
N GLY A 154 10.28 3.47 -8.89
CA GLY A 154 10.09 2.46 -9.92
C GLY A 154 8.75 1.72 -9.91
N ALA A 155 7.88 1.95 -8.93
CA ALA A 155 6.50 1.48 -8.97
C ALA A 155 5.67 2.37 -9.91
N VAL A 156 4.84 1.73 -10.74
CA VAL A 156 4.01 2.42 -11.74
C VAL A 156 3.06 3.41 -11.08
N GLY A 157 3.00 4.63 -11.64
CA GLY A 157 2.11 5.69 -11.18
C GLY A 157 2.62 6.46 -9.96
N TYR A 158 3.73 6.06 -9.35
CA TYR A 158 4.23 6.71 -8.14
C TYR A 158 4.90 8.07 -8.42
N ASP A 159 5.42 8.28 -9.63
CA ASP A 159 6.02 9.57 -10.03
C ASP A 159 5.03 10.74 -9.95
N ARG A 160 3.74 10.50 -10.10
CA ARG A 160 2.68 11.51 -9.97
C ARG A 160 2.41 11.96 -8.52
N LEU A 161 2.96 11.22 -7.53
CA LEU A 161 2.85 11.53 -6.11
C LEU A 161 4.08 12.28 -5.56
N ARG A 162 5.06 12.54 -6.42
CA ARG A 162 6.30 13.29 -6.08
C ARG A 162 6.08 14.78 -5.97
#